data_4f27cad003ca6317b02c51da64453a84
#
_entry.id   4f27cad003ca6317b02c51da64453a84
#
_cell.length_a   1.000
_cell.length_b   1.000
_cell.length_c   1.000
_cell.angle_alpha   90.00
_cell.angle_beta   90.00
_cell.angle_gamma   90.00
#
_symmetry.space_group_name_H-M   'P 1'
#
loop_
_entity.id
_entity.type
_entity.pdbx_description
1 polymer ?
#
loop_
_entity_poly.entity_id
_entity_poly.type
_entity_poly.pdbx_seq_one_letter_code
_entity_poly.pdbx_strand_id
1 'polypeptide(L)' 'MRSKGMQYLVVIERGPTSYGAYVPDLPGCIAAGESREEVETLIQEAIEFHIEGLRADGQPVPEPKSTSQFVHVDA' A
#
# COMPACT_ATOMS: atom_id res chain seq x y z
N MET A 1 -26.53 6.17 -2.65
CA MET A 1 -25.67 5.14 -3.08
C MET A 1 -24.31 5.24 -2.50
N ARG A 2 -23.72 4.15 -2.18
CA ARG A 2 -22.48 4.21 -1.55
C ARG A 2 -21.41 3.67 -2.46
N SER A 3 -20.30 4.29 -2.48
CA SER A 3 -19.22 3.81 -3.31
C SER A 3 -18.65 2.55 -2.71
N LYS A 4 -18.13 1.71 -3.57
CA LYS A 4 -17.49 0.52 -3.19
C LYS A 4 -16.05 0.81 -2.95
N GLY A 5 -15.61 0.74 -1.77
CA GLY A 5 -14.21 0.95 -1.47
C GLY A 5 -13.36 -0.17 -2.05
N MET A 6 -12.09 0.11 -2.21
CA MET A 6 -11.10 -0.90 -2.58
C MET A 6 -10.09 -1.02 -1.47
N GLN A 7 -9.69 -2.25 -1.18
CA GLN A 7 -8.70 -2.51 -0.14
C GLN A 7 -7.46 -3.09 -0.78
N TYR A 8 -6.36 -2.34 -0.69
CA TYR A 8 -5.08 -2.82 -1.20
C TYR A 8 -4.25 -3.37 -0.05
N LEU A 9 -3.61 -4.49 -0.31
CA LEU A 9 -2.64 -5.02 0.62
C LEU A 9 -1.42 -4.11 0.64
N VAL A 10 -0.97 -3.75 1.83
CA VAL A 10 0.23 -2.97 2.02
C VAL A 10 1.24 -3.82 2.77
N VAL A 11 2.45 -3.91 2.24
CA VAL A 11 3.54 -4.61 2.91
C VAL A 11 4.36 -3.57 3.66
N ILE A 12 4.53 -3.77 4.96
CA ILE A 12 5.32 -2.86 5.79
C ILE A 12 6.53 -3.62 6.28
N GLU A 13 7.71 -3.05 6.03
CA GLU A 13 8.96 -3.67 6.41
C GLU A 13 9.71 -2.76 7.36
N ARG A 14 10.24 -3.37 8.41
CA ARG A 14 10.99 -2.63 9.40
C ARG A 14 12.47 -2.78 9.11
N GLY A 15 13.13 -1.65 8.90
CA GLY A 15 14.57 -1.62 8.73
C GLY A 15 15.27 -1.29 10.05
N PRO A 16 16.59 -1.13 10.00
CA PRO A 16 17.34 -0.82 11.22
C PRO A 16 16.95 0.52 11.84
N THR A 17 16.63 1.52 11.04
CA THR A 17 16.35 2.86 11.54
C THR A 17 15.05 3.44 11.02
N SER A 18 14.33 2.72 10.16
CA SER A 18 13.13 3.28 9.56
C SER A 18 12.21 2.17 9.12
N TYR A 19 11.05 2.57 8.61
CA TYR A 19 10.06 1.65 8.08
C TYR A 19 9.83 1.97 6.62
N GLY A 20 9.61 0.94 5.82
CA GLY A 20 9.23 1.11 4.43
C GLY A 20 7.90 0.43 4.17
N ALA A 21 7.21 0.86 3.15
CA ALA A 21 5.95 0.24 2.76
C ALA A 21 5.80 0.27 1.26
N TYR A 22 5.13 -0.74 0.73
CA TYR A 22 4.80 -0.76 -0.69
C TYR A 22 3.50 -1.51 -0.90
N VAL A 23 2.92 -1.30 -2.06
CA VAL A 23 1.63 -1.89 -2.41
C VAL A 23 1.86 -2.81 -3.60
N PRO A 24 1.78 -4.14 -3.39
CA PRO A 24 2.08 -5.08 -4.50
C PRO A 24 1.23 -4.86 -5.74
N ASP A 25 -0.03 -4.48 -5.57
CA ASP A 25 -0.93 -4.33 -6.72
C ASP A 25 -0.85 -2.96 -7.37
N LEU A 26 -0.06 -2.05 -6.83
CA LEU A 26 0.15 -0.71 -7.41
C LEU A 26 1.65 -0.50 -7.57
N PRO A 27 2.21 -0.91 -8.72
CA PRO A 27 3.66 -0.78 -8.92
C PRO A 27 4.12 0.67 -8.79
N GLY A 28 5.19 0.87 -8.06
CA GLY A 28 5.74 2.20 -7.83
C GLY A 28 5.13 2.95 -6.66
N CYS A 29 4.12 2.39 -6.01
CA CYS A 29 3.50 3.04 -4.86
C CYS A 29 4.25 2.62 -3.61
N ILE A 30 5.11 3.51 -3.10
CA ILE A 30 5.96 3.22 -1.97
C ILE A 30 5.98 4.40 -1.00
N ALA A 31 6.37 4.12 0.24
CA ALA A 31 6.54 5.17 1.24
C ALA A 31 7.59 4.72 2.25
N ALA A 32 8.14 5.70 2.97
CA ALA A 32 9.10 5.43 4.03
C ALA A 32 8.84 6.39 5.16
N GLY A 33 9.07 5.95 6.38
CA GLY A 33 8.85 6.77 7.55
C GLY A 33 9.71 6.31 8.71
N GLU A 34 9.73 7.10 9.77
CA GLU A 34 10.56 6.80 10.93
C GLU A 34 9.83 5.95 11.97
N SER A 35 8.51 5.84 11.84
CA SER A 35 7.73 4.99 12.73
C SER A 35 6.69 4.24 11.89
N ARG A 36 6.15 3.19 12.49
CA ARG A 36 5.12 2.42 11.82
C ARG A 36 3.88 3.28 11.55
N GLU A 37 3.51 4.10 12.52
CA GLU A 37 2.34 4.95 12.34
C GLU A 37 2.55 5.96 11.23
N GLU A 38 3.74 6.52 11.16
CA GLU A 38 4.04 7.47 10.11
C GLU A 38 3.97 6.81 8.73
N VAL A 39 4.57 5.64 8.58
CA VAL A 39 4.58 5.00 7.27
C VAL A 39 3.18 4.53 6.88
N GLU A 40 2.34 4.16 7.86
CA GLU A 40 0.96 3.79 7.55
C GLU A 40 0.19 4.97 6.97
N THR A 41 0.37 6.15 7.55
CA THR A 41 -0.27 7.35 7.04
C THR A 41 0.27 7.71 5.66
N LEU A 42 1.59 7.64 5.50
CA LEU A 42 2.21 8.03 4.24
C LEU A 42 1.84 7.09 3.10
N ILE A 43 1.77 5.78 3.37
CA ILE A 43 1.42 4.86 2.30
C ILE A 43 -0.05 5.02 1.90
N GLN A 44 -0.92 5.36 2.84
CA GLN A 44 -2.31 5.63 2.50
C GLN A 44 -2.41 6.84 1.59
N GLU A 45 -1.69 7.91 1.91
CA GLU A 45 -1.68 9.09 1.07
C GLU A 45 -1.08 8.78 -0.30
N ALA A 46 -0.03 7.95 -0.32
CA ALA A 46 0.60 7.56 -1.57
C ALA A 46 -0.36 6.78 -2.46
N ILE A 47 -1.17 5.91 -1.87
CA ILE A 47 -2.17 5.15 -2.64
C ILE A 47 -3.19 6.10 -3.26
N GLU A 48 -3.70 7.03 -2.46
CA GLU A 48 -4.70 7.96 -2.94
C GLU A 48 -4.15 8.81 -4.07
N PHE A 49 -2.93 9.30 -3.91
CA PHE A 49 -2.29 10.11 -4.93
C PHE A 49 -2.02 9.29 -6.20
N HIS A 50 -1.59 8.05 -6.02
CA HIS A 50 -1.28 7.17 -7.14
C HIS A 50 -2.53 6.90 -7.98
N ILE A 51 -3.64 6.61 -7.31
CA ILE A 51 -4.91 6.34 -8.00
C ILE A 51 -5.40 7.59 -8.71
N GLU A 52 -5.28 8.75 -8.05
CA GLU A 52 -5.65 10.00 -8.68
C GLU A 52 -4.88 10.23 -9.97
N GLY A 53 -3.57 9.97 -9.93
CA GLY A 53 -2.73 10.14 -11.10
C GLY A 53 -3.13 9.23 -12.24
N LEU A 54 -3.45 7.97 -11.93
CA LEU A 54 -3.88 7.04 -12.94
C LEU A 54 -5.18 7.50 -13.60
N ARG A 55 -6.12 7.95 -12.80
CA ARG A 55 -7.41 8.41 -13.32
C ARG A 55 -7.24 9.67 -14.17
N ALA A 56 -6.39 10.57 -13.72
CA ALA A 56 -6.14 11.80 -14.49
C ALA A 56 -5.53 11.50 -15.85
N ASP A 57 -4.73 10.44 -15.92
CA ASP A 57 -4.11 10.04 -17.18
C ASP A 57 -5.00 9.11 -18.00
N GLY A 58 -6.20 8.84 -17.55
CA GLY A 58 -7.10 7.93 -18.25
C GLY A 58 -6.66 6.49 -18.23
N GLN A 59 -5.80 6.13 -17.29
CA GLN A 59 -5.31 4.77 -17.20
C GLN A 59 -6.15 3.95 -16.22
N PRO A 60 -6.29 2.65 -16.46
CA PRO A 60 -7.08 1.83 -15.56
C PRO A 60 -6.39 1.72 -14.20
N VAL A 61 -7.21 1.69 -13.16
CA VAL A 61 -6.74 1.49 -11.79
C VAL A 61 -6.69 -0.01 -11.54
N PRO A 62 -5.50 -0.57 -11.20
CA PRO A 62 -5.42 -2.01 -10.94
C PRO A 62 -6.32 -2.40 -9.79
N GLU A 63 -6.96 -3.54 -9.91
CA GLU A 63 -7.81 -4.03 -8.84
C GLU A 63 -6.97 -4.73 -7.79
N PRO A 64 -7.35 -4.60 -6.51
CA PRO A 64 -6.62 -5.31 -5.46
C PRO A 64 -6.86 -6.80 -5.59
N LYS A 65 -5.77 -7.56 -5.68
CA LYS A 65 -5.86 -9.00 -5.79
C LYS A 65 -4.86 -9.73 -4.92
N SER A 66 -3.96 -9.01 -4.27
CA SER A 66 -3.00 -9.64 -3.37
C SER A 66 -3.61 -9.81 -2.01
N THR A 67 -3.35 -10.94 -1.39
CA THR A 67 -3.76 -11.20 -0.02
C THR A 67 -2.57 -11.67 0.77
N SER A 68 -2.72 -11.73 2.09
CA SER A 68 -1.64 -12.15 2.96
C SER A 68 -2.14 -13.24 3.89
N GLN A 69 -1.19 -13.97 4.44
CA GLN A 69 -1.50 -15.06 5.34
C GLN A 69 -0.34 -15.23 6.31
N PHE A 70 -0.66 -15.37 7.58
CA PHE A 70 0.34 -15.72 8.57
C PHE A 70 0.39 -17.23 8.71
N VAL A 71 1.61 -17.76 8.70
CA VAL A 71 1.82 -19.18 8.82
C VAL A 71 2.72 -19.43 10.02
N HIS A 72 2.27 -20.28 10.93
CA HIS A 72 3.08 -20.63 12.10
C HIS A 72 4.08 -21.69 11.69
N VAL A 73 5.32 -21.46 12.04
CA VAL A 73 6.40 -22.39 11.73
C VAL A 73 7.18 -22.65 12.99
N ASP A 74 7.38 -23.93 13.29
CA ASP A 74 8.23 -24.31 14.41
C ASP A 74 9.67 -24.29 13.93
N ALA A 75 10.40 -23.26 14.32
CA ALA A 75 11.78 -23.11 13.86
C ALA A 75 12.76 -23.12 15.02
#